data_d00bf7eb6154226b4a9fdcc1d9dee42c
#
_entry.id   d00bf7eb6154226b4a9fdcc1d9dee42c
#
_cell.length_a   1.000
_cell.length_b   1.000
_cell.length_c   1.000
_cell.angle_alpha   90.00
_cell.angle_beta   90.00
_cell.angle_gamma   90.00
#
_symmetry.space_group_name_H-M   'P 1'
#
loop_
_entity.id
_entity.type
_entity.pdbx_description
1 polymer ?
#
loop_
_entity_poly.entity_id
_entity_poly.type
_entity_poly.pdbx_seq_one_letter_code
_entity_poly.pdbx_strand_id
1 'polypeptide(L)'
;MRKETDALGEMLLPDEVYYGIQTERNRQYLAITDDPLSAYPAFIKAVAQVKKACALTNKEIGALDAGKADAIMRACDEMADGAFNADFPLCIFRGSGTPFNMAAN
;
A
#
# COMPACT_ATOMS: atom_id res chain seq x y z
N MET A 1 -19.10 -2.51 -6.95
CA MET A 1 -17.72 -2.67 -7.48
C MET A 1 -17.30 -1.41 -8.22
N ARG A 2 -16.09 -0.97 -8.00
CA ARG A 2 -15.52 0.14 -8.76
C ARG A 2 -14.64 -0.37 -9.88
N LYS A 3 -14.62 0.38 -10.98
CA LYS A 3 -13.78 0.08 -12.13
C LYS A 3 -12.52 0.93 -12.07
N GLU A 4 -11.36 0.29 -12.20
CA GLU A 4 -10.07 0.96 -12.32
C GLU A 4 -9.38 0.53 -13.62
N THR A 5 -8.48 1.36 -14.11
CA THR A 5 -7.78 1.16 -15.38
C THR A 5 -6.29 1.43 -15.20
N ASP A 6 -5.47 0.59 -15.77
CA ASP A 6 -4.03 0.80 -15.89
C ASP A 6 -3.55 0.49 -17.31
N ALA A 7 -2.24 0.42 -17.52
CA ALA A 7 -1.65 0.14 -18.84
C ALA A 7 -2.03 -1.23 -19.40
N LEU A 8 -2.47 -2.17 -18.56
CA LEU A 8 -2.86 -3.52 -18.96
C LEU A 8 -4.36 -3.66 -19.21
N GLY A 9 -5.15 -2.62 -18.94
CA GLY A 9 -6.58 -2.61 -19.17
C GLY A 9 -7.41 -2.36 -17.93
N GLU A 10 -8.68 -2.70 -17.99
CA GLU A 10 -9.67 -2.46 -16.95
C GLU A 10 -9.80 -3.66 -16.01
N MET A 11 -10.15 -3.38 -14.76
CA MET A 11 -10.44 -4.39 -13.74
C MET A 11 -11.49 -3.87 -12.78
N LEU A 12 -12.34 -4.76 -12.29
CA LEU A 12 -13.32 -4.45 -11.25
C LEU A 12 -12.75 -4.83 -9.89
N LEU A 13 -12.83 -3.90 -8.94
CA LEU A 13 -12.43 -4.11 -7.56
C LEU A 13 -13.65 -3.95 -6.64
N PRO A 14 -13.69 -4.64 -5.48
CA PRO A 14 -14.70 -4.36 -4.46
C PRO A 14 -14.63 -2.90 -4.01
N ASP A 15 -15.77 -2.29 -3.72
CA ASP A 15 -15.83 -0.88 -3.30
C ASP A 15 -15.21 -0.65 -1.93
N GLU A 16 -15.24 -1.68 -1.07
CA GLU A 16 -14.79 -1.62 0.31
C GLU A 16 -13.27 -1.72 0.51
N VAL A 17 -12.52 -2.14 -0.50
CA VAL A 17 -11.05 -2.26 -0.37
C VAL A 17 -10.35 -0.95 -0.70
N TYR A 18 -9.27 -0.67 0.03
CA TYR A 18 -8.47 0.54 -0.18
C TYR A 18 -7.36 0.36 -1.21
N TYR A 19 -6.90 -0.88 -1.43
CA TYR A 19 -5.86 -1.12 -2.45
C TYR A 19 -6.40 -0.91 -3.87
N GLY A 20 -5.48 -0.61 -4.79
CA GLY A 20 -5.82 -0.32 -6.18
C GLY A 20 -5.59 -1.50 -7.13
N ILE A 21 -5.77 -1.21 -8.42
CA ILE A 21 -5.70 -2.19 -9.52
C ILE A 21 -4.35 -2.91 -9.59
N GLN A 22 -3.23 -2.23 -9.33
CA GLN A 22 -1.91 -2.87 -9.39
C GLN A 22 -1.74 -3.91 -8.29
N THR A 23 -2.20 -3.62 -7.10
CA THR A 23 -2.19 -4.58 -5.99
C THR A 23 -3.08 -5.78 -6.29
N GLU A 24 -4.26 -5.57 -6.87
CA GLU A 24 -5.14 -6.67 -7.27
C GLU A 24 -4.48 -7.56 -8.33
N ARG A 25 -3.81 -6.97 -9.32
CA ARG A 25 -3.07 -7.75 -10.31
C ARG A 25 -1.96 -8.57 -9.66
N ASN A 26 -1.20 -7.97 -8.76
CA ASN A 26 -0.14 -8.67 -8.04
C ASN A 26 -0.71 -9.80 -7.18
N ARG A 27 -1.86 -9.59 -6.53
CA ARG A 27 -2.54 -10.64 -5.77
C ARG A 27 -2.86 -11.86 -6.62
N GLN A 28 -3.30 -11.65 -7.86
CA GLN A 28 -3.64 -12.73 -8.77
C GLN A 28 -2.41 -13.43 -9.35
N TYR A 29 -1.40 -12.66 -9.76
CA TYR A 29 -0.21 -13.21 -10.45
C TYR A 29 0.86 -13.75 -9.51
N LEU A 30 0.92 -13.25 -8.29
CA LEU A 30 1.97 -13.58 -7.33
C LEU A 30 1.44 -14.39 -6.14
N ALA A 31 0.38 -15.17 -6.34
CA ALA A 31 -0.17 -16.08 -5.34
C ALA A 31 0.72 -17.34 -5.22
N ILE A 32 1.94 -17.14 -4.71
CA ILE A 32 3.00 -18.17 -4.68
C ILE A 32 2.96 -18.95 -3.38
N THR A 33 2.55 -18.32 -2.28
CA THR A 33 2.45 -18.94 -0.95
C THR A 33 1.08 -18.67 -0.35
N ASP A 34 0.72 -19.42 0.71
CA ASP A 34 -0.49 -19.17 1.50
C ASP A 34 -0.22 -18.28 2.72
N ASP A 35 0.91 -17.60 2.76
CA ASP A 35 1.38 -16.79 3.88
C ASP A 35 1.07 -15.30 3.60
N PRO A 36 -0.04 -14.75 4.10
CA PRO A 36 -0.47 -13.40 3.73
C PRO A 36 0.36 -12.32 4.43
N LEU A 37 0.63 -11.23 3.74
CA LEU A 37 1.32 -10.06 4.31
C LEU A 37 0.55 -9.50 5.51
N SER A 38 -0.78 -9.57 5.50
CA SER A 38 -1.63 -9.15 6.61
C SER A 38 -1.33 -9.86 7.95
N ALA A 39 -0.68 -11.02 7.91
CA ALA A 39 -0.24 -11.74 9.10
C ALA A 39 1.05 -11.15 9.72
N TYR A 40 1.65 -10.15 9.08
CA TYR A 40 2.90 -9.53 9.51
C TYR A 40 2.70 -8.04 9.81
N PRO A 41 1.95 -7.67 10.86
CA PRO A 41 1.64 -6.27 11.15
C PRO A 41 2.87 -5.42 11.43
N ALA A 42 3.94 -6.01 11.95
CA ALA A 42 5.20 -5.30 12.19
C ALA A 42 5.86 -4.84 10.87
N PHE A 43 5.76 -5.64 9.81
CA PHE A 43 6.25 -5.24 8.49
C PHE A 43 5.43 -4.09 7.91
N ILE A 44 4.11 -4.17 7.97
CA ILE A 44 3.20 -3.12 7.51
C ILE A 44 3.48 -1.81 8.28
N LYS A 45 3.64 -1.89 9.60
CA LYS A 45 3.99 -0.75 10.44
C LYS A 45 5.32 -0.12 10.02
N ALA A 46 6.34 -0.94 9.75
CA ALA A 46 7.65 -0.45 9.32
C ALA A 46 7.56 0.28 7.97
N VAL A 47 6.82 -0.25 7.02
CA VAL A 47 6.57 0.40 5.72
C VAL A 47 5.87 1.74 5.91
N ALA A 48 4.85 1.80 6.76
CA ALA A 48 4.15 3.04 7.09
C ALA A 48 5.08 4.09 7.69
N GLN A 49 5.97 3.69 8.59
CA GLN A 49 6.94 4.59 9.21
C GLN A 49 7.94 5.15 8.19
N VAL A 50 8.42 4.32 7.27
CA VAL A 50 9.30 4.78 6.18
C VAL A 50 8.58 5.78 5.27
N LYS A 51 7.35 5.50 4.88
CA LYS A 51 6.53 6.41 4.06
C LYS A 51 6.29 7.74 4.77
N LYS A 52 6.01 7.70 6.06
CA LYS A 52 5.83 8.91 6.87
C LYS A 52 7.11 9.75 6.91
N ALA A 53 8.26 9.13 7.13
CA ALA A 53 9.55 9.82 7.12
C ALA A 53 9.84 10.47 5.77
N CYS A 54 9.54 9.78 4.66
CA CYS A 54 9.68 10.32 3.32
C CYS A 54 8.76 11.53 3.09
N ALA A 55 7.51 11.45 3.50
CA ALA A 55 6.56 12.55 3.37
C ALA A 55 7.00 13.77 4.18
N LEU A 56 7.46 13.57 5.41
CA LEU A 56 7.97 14.65 6.26
C LEU A 56 9.19 15.33 5.63
N THR A 57 10.15 14.55 5.17
CA THR A 57 11.36 15.07 4.52
C THR A 57 11.01 15.87 3.27
N ASN A 58 10.15 15.35 2.42
CA ASN A 58 9.73 16.02 1.19
C ASN A 58 8.94 17.30 1.47
N LYS A 59 8.19 17.34 2.56
CA LYS A 59 7.54 18.56 3.03
C LYS A 59 8.58 19.61 3.44
N GLU A 60 9.57 19.22 4.24
CA GLU A 60 10.60 20.14 4.77
C GLU A 60 11.47 20.74 3.68
N ILE A 61 11.80 19.98 2.64
CA ILE A 61 12.60 20.48 1.50
C ILE A 61 11.75 21.15 0.41
N GLY A 62 10.44 21.26 0.60
CA GLY A 62 9.54 21.90 -0.36
C GLY A 62 9.22 21.07 -1.61
N ALA A 63 9.56 19.79 -1.65
CA ALA A 63 9.28 18.90 -2.78
C ALA A 63 7.84 18.37 -2.80
N LEU A 64 7.14 18.48 -1.67
CA LEU A 64 5.77 18.00 -1.50
C LEU A 64 4.93 19.08 -0.82
N ASP A 65 3.75 19.37 -1.38
CA ASP A 65 2.79 20.29 -0.77
C ASP A 65 2.50 19.92 0.70
N ALA A 66 2.51 20.92 1.58
CA ALA A 66 2.35 20.70 3.02
C ALA A 66 1.02 20.03 3.37
N GLY A 67 -0.08 20.43 2.73
CA GLY A 67 -1.40 19.82 2.96
C GLY A 67 -1.45 18.36 2.54
N LYS A 68 -0.85 18.03 1.40
CA LYS A 68 -0.73 16.65 0.93
C LYS A 68 0.16 15.82 1.86
N ALA A 69 1.31 16.36 2.26
CA ALA A 69 2.22 15.71 3.18
C ALA A 69 1.55 15.37 4.51
N ASP A 70 0.80 16.31 5.08
CA ASP A 70 0.08 16.11 6.33
C ASP A 70 -0.99 15.02 6.20
N ALA A 71 -1.71 14.96 5.08
CA ALA A 71 -2.69 13.91 4.81
C ALA A 71 -2.02 12.53 4.68
N ILE A 72 -0.90 12.44 3.98
CA ILE A 72 -0.12 11.22 3.84
C ILE A 72 0.39 10.74 5.21
N MET A 73 0.92 11.66 6.03
CA MET A 73 1.41 11.30 7.36
C MET A 73 0.30 10.79 8.27
N ARG A 74 -0.90 11.37 8.22
CA ARG A 74 -2.07 10.85 8.96
C ARG A 74 -2.46 9.45 8.49
N ALA A 75 -2.49 9.22 7.19
CA ALA A 75 -2.78 7.88 6.64
C ALA A 75 -1.71 6.86 7.07
N CYS A 76 -0.43 7.26 7.13
CA CYS A 76 0.65 6.41 7.62
C CYS A 76 0.46 6.05 9.10
N ASP A 77 0.02 6.99 9.93
CA ASP A 77 -0.26 6.71 11.34
C ASP A 77 -1.40 5.69 11.50
N GLU A 78 -2.48 5.84 10.76
CA GLU A 78 -3.59 4.87 10.76
C GLU A 78 -3.12 3.49 10.28
N MET A 79 -2.30 3.44 9.23
CA MET A 79 -1.74 2.19 8.70
C MET A 79 -0.80 1.53 9.73
N ALA A 80 0.03 2.31 10.43
CA ALA A 80 0.92 1.82 11.47
C ALA A 80 0.14 1.25 12.67
N ASP A 81 -1.03 1.80 12.97
CA ASP A 81 -1.92 1.33 14.04
C ASP A 81 -2.73 0.08 13.64
N GLY A 82 -2.60 -0.39 12.41
CA GLY A 82 -3.22 -1.62 11.95
C GLY A 82 -4.59 -1.47 11.31
N ALA A 83 -5.07 -0.25 11.08
CA ALA A 83 -6.41 0.00 10.55
C ALA A 83 -6.64 -0.65 9.17
N PHE A 84 -5.58 -0.81 8.37
CA PHE A 84 -5.66 -1.31 6.99
C PHE A 84 -4.93 -2.63 6.78
N ASN A 85 -4.62 -3.40 7.82
CA ASN A 85 -3.88 -4.65 7.67
C ASN A 85 -4.56 -5.63 6.71
N ALA A 86 -5.89 -5.68 6.70
CA ALA A 86 -6.66 -6.54 5.81
C ALA A 86 -6.58 -6.10 4.33
N ASP A 87 -6.16 -4.87 4.06
CA ASP A 87 -5.98 -4.35 2.70
C ASP A 87 -4.60 -4.66 2.10
N PHE A 88 -3.84 -5.56 2.73
CA PHE A 88 -2.59 -6.11 2.23
C PHE A 88 -2.80 -7.57 1.81
N PRO A 89 -3.44 -7.83 0.66
CA PRO A 89 -3.86 -9.17 0.26
C PRO A 89 -2.75 -10.02 -0.37
N LEU A 90 -1.54 -9.48 -0.43
CA LEU A 90 -0.40 -10.15 -1.06
C LEU A 90 0.14 -11.25 -0.17
N CYS A 91 0.63 -12.32 -0.78
CA CYS A 91 1.39 -13.34 -0.06
C CYS A 91 2.87 -12.96 0.07
N ILE A 92 3.52 -13.51 1.09
CA ILE A 92 4.97 -13.37 1.27
C ILE A 92 5.68 -14.25 0.23
N PHE A 93 6.65 -13.67 -0.49
CA PHE A 93 7.48 -14.38 -1.45
C PHE A 93 8.84 -13.69 -1.59
N ARG A 94 9.81 -14.38 -2.19
CA ARG A 94 11.09 -13.79 -2.55
C ARG A 94 10.94 -13.00 -3.86
N GLY A 95 11.57 -11.83 -3.91
CA GLY A 95 11.55 -10.99 -5.10
C GLY A 95 11.82 -9.54 -4.78
N SER A 96 11.52 -8.65 -5.72
CA SER A 96 11.61 -7.20 -5.49
C SER A 96 10.55 -6.73 -4.51
N GLY A 97 10.82 -5.66 -3.79
CA GLY A 97 9.85 -5.08 -2.86
C GLY A 97 8.72 -4.28 -3.51
N THR A 98 8.72 -4.15 -4.83
CA THR A 98 7.76 -3.31 -5.56
C THR A 98 6.30 -3.64 -5.26
N PRO A 99 5.84 -4.91 -5.27
CA PRO A 99 4.44 -5.22 -4.96
C PRO A 99 4.01 -4.76 -3.56
N PHE A 100 4.87 -4.91 -2.56
CA PHE A 100 4.58 -4.49 -1.19
C PHE A 100 4.57 -2.97 -1.05
N ASN A 101 5.48 -2.29 -1.74
CA ASN A 101 5.52 -0.84 -1.80
C ASN A 101 4.26 -0.28 -2.48
N MET A 102 3.84 -0.86 -3.58
CA MET A 102 2.63 -0.44 -4.29
C MET A 102 1.36 -0.69 -3.47
N ALA A 103 1.31 -1.77 -2.70
CA ALA A 103 0.19 -2.03 -1.79
C ALA A 103 0.07 -0.96 -0.71
N ALA A 104 1.20 -0.46 -0.20
CA ALA A 104 1.20 0.62 0.80
C ALA A 104 0.78 1.97 0.22
N ASN A 105 1.09 2.23 -1.06
CA ASN A 105 0.74 3.48 -1.72
C ASN A 105 -0.77 3.62 -1.93
#